data_e0e5b695ac2777ef0b5a0b96a1b84833
#
_entry.id   e0e5b695ac2777ef0b5a0b96a1b84833
#
_cell.length_a   1.000
_cell.length_b   1.000
_cell.length_c   1.000
_cell.angle_alpha   90.00
_cell.angle_beta   90.00
_cell.angle_gamma   90.00
#
_symmetry.space_group_name_H-M   'P 1'
#
loop_
_entity.id
_entity.type
_entity.pdbx_description
1 polymer ?
#
loop_
_entity_poly.entity_id
_entity_poly.type
_entity_poly.pdbx_seq_one_letter_code
_entity_poly.pdbx_strand_id
1 'polypeptide(L)' 'MKKYLVVIEPTQTGFSAYSPDLPGCISTGRTRDEVEQNMREAITFHVDGLREEGQAVPEPGSYSAYIELLA' A
#
# COMPACT_ATOMS: atom_id res chain seq x y z
N MET A 1 -11.78 9.48 -8.09
CA MET A 1 -11.28 8.69 -6.95
C MET A 1 -9.81 8.40 -7.13
N LYS A 2 -9.05 8.52 -6.04
CA LYS A 2 -7.62 8.22 -6.07
C LYS A 2 -7.40 6.74 -5.84
N LYS A 3 -6.43 6.17 -6.56
CA LYS A 3 -6.04 4.77 -6.39
C LYS A 3 -4.55 4.72 -6.09
N TYR A 4 -4.19 4.20 -4.95
CA TYR A 4 -2.78 4.04 -4.57
C TYR A 4 -2.35 2.61 -4.84
N LEU A 5 -1.20 2.48 -5.50
CA LEU A 5 -0.60 1.18 -5.69
C LEU A 5 -0.17 0.61 -4.35
N VAL A 6 -0.45 -0.67 -4.14
CA VAL A 6 0.01 -1.41 -2.95
C VAL A 6 0.84 -2.58 -3.44
N VAL A 7 2.05 -2.70 -2.91
CA VAL A 7 2.95 -3.82 -3.19
C VAL A 7 2.79 -4.82 -2.06
N ILE A 8 2.47 -6.07 -2.40
CA ILE A 8 2.25 -7.14 -1.42
C ILE A 8 3.29 -8.22 -1.65
N GLU A 9 4.00 -8.58 -0.60
CA GLU A 9 5.08 -9.54 -0.67
C GLU A 9 4.88 -10.64 0.36
N PRO A 10 5.16 -11.91 0.01
CA PRO A 10 5.08 -12.98 0.99
C PRO A 10 6.19 -12.88 2.02
N THR A 11 5.88 -13.28 3.25
CA THR A 11 6.84 -13.36 4.34
C THR A 11 6.79 -14.78 4.89
N GLN A 12 7.59 -15.07 5.92
CA GLN A 12 7.58 -16.39 6.51
C GLN A 12 6.26 -16.72 7.21
N THR A 13 5.53 -15.71 7.65
CA THR A 13 4.30 -15.92 8.43
C THR A 13 3.05 -15.42 7.75
N GLY A 14 3.16 -14.88 6.54
CA GLY A 14 2.02 -14.35 5.82
C GLY A 14 2.44 -13.40 4.74
N PHE A 15 2.00 -12.15 4.83
CA PHE A 15 2.28 -11.12 3.84
C PHE A 15 2.59 -9.80 4.49
N SER A 16 3.40 -9.00 3.80
CA SER A 16 3.59 -7.59 4.15
C SER A 16 3.22 -6.73 2.94
N ALA A 17 2.86 -5.48 3.20
CA ALA A 17 2.43 -4.58 2.13
C ALA A 17 2.86 -3.17 2.44
N TYR A 18 3.07 -2.40 1.39
CA TYR A 18 3.35 -0.97 1.50
C TYR A 18 2.84 -0.25 0.27
N SER A 19 2.65 1.06 0.39
CA SER A 19 2.27 1.89 -0.73
C SER A 19 3.44 2.82 -1.09
N PRO A 20 4.01 2.69 -2.30
CA PRO A 20 5.17 3.51 -2.67
C PRO A 20 4.90 5.02 -2.63
N ASP A 21 3.68 5.45 -2.92
CA ASP A 21 3.35 6.87 -2.95
C ASP A 21 3.02 7.46 -1.58
N LEU A 22 2.92 6.61 -0.56
CA LEU A 22 2.62 7.04 0.81
C LEU A 22 3.72 6.55 1.75
N PRO A 23 4.82 7.29 1.88
CA PRO A 23 5.95 6.85 2.71
C PRO A 23 5.51 6.53 4.15
N GLY A 24 5.96 5.39 4.64
CA GLY A 24 5.62 4.93 5.98
C GLY A 24 4.29 4.22 6.11
N CYS A 25 3.52 4.11 5.03
CA CYS A 25 2.23 3.42 5.06
C CYS A 25 2.44 1.94 4.74
N ILE A 26 2.51 1.12 5.79
CA ILE A 26 2.77 -0.32 5.69
C ILE A 26 1.77 -1.10 6.52
N SER A 27 1.61 -2.38 6.19
CA SER A 27 0.78 -3.28 7.00
C SER A 27 1.22 -4.72 6.76
N THR A 28 0.67 -5.63 7.57
CA THR A 28 0.90 -7.06 7.43
C THR A 28 -0.43 -7.80 7.55
N GLY A 29 -0.41 -9.06 7.17
CA GLY A 29 -1.58 -9.93 7.31
C GLY A 29 -1.16 -11.37 7.11
N ARG A 30 -2.00 -12.31 7.57
CA ARG A 30 -1.71 -13.73 7.41
C ARG A 30 -2.12 -14.25 6.05
N THR A 31 -3.10 -13.60 5.42
CA THR A 31 -3.61 -13.97 4.10
C THR A 31 -3.59 -12.74 3.22
N ARG A 32 -3.75 -12.97 1.91
CA ARG A 32 -3.83 -11.87 0.96
C ARG A 32 -5.02 -10.97 1.26
N ASP A 33 -6.17 -11.56 1.53
CA ASP A 33 -7.36 -10.77 1.84
C ASP A 33 -7.17 -9.93 3.10
N GLU A 34 -6.55 -10.51 4.12
CA GLU A 34 -6.30 -9.80 5.37
C GLU A 34 -5.34 -8.63 5.17
N VAL A 35 -4.21 -8.86 4.47
CA VAL A 35 -3.25 -7.78 4.27
C VAL A 35 -3.82 -6.67 3.39
N GLU A 36 -4.66 -7.01 2.41
CA GLU A 36 -5.32 -6.00 1.58
C GLU A 36 -6.29 -5.17 2.40
N GLN A 37 -7.08 -5.82 3.26
CA GLN A 37 -8.00 -5.10 4.13
C GLN A 37 -7.25 -4.21 5.11
N ASN A 38 -6.18 -4.73 5.70
CA ASN A 38 -5.36 -3.96 6.64
C ASN A 38 -4.70 -2.77 5.94
N MET A 39 -4.25 -2.93 4.69
CA MET A 39 -3.68 -1.82 3.93
C MET A 39 -4.73 -0.77 3.59
N ARG A 40 -5.95 -1.19 3.28
CA ARG A 40 -7.04 -0.25 3.02
C ARG A 40 -7.26 0.65 4.22
N GLU A 41 -7.29 0.07 5.41
CA GLU A 41 -7.45 0.82 6.64
C GLU A 41 -6.23 1.71 6.93
N ALA A 42 -5.03 1.18 6.69
CA ALA A 42 -3.79 1.92 6.90
C ALA A 42 -3.71 3.15 5.98
N ILE A 43 -4.09 3.00 4.72
CA ILE A 43 -4.09 4.11 3.77
C ILE A 43 -5.09 5.18 4.20
N THR A 44 -6.29 4.77 4.57
CA THR A 44 -7.31 5.70 5.03
C THR A 44 -6.83 6.48 6.26
N PHE A 45 -6.29 5.79 7.23
CA PHE A 45 -5.76 6.40 8.44
C PHE A 45 -4.60 7.36 8.14
N HIS A 46 -3.70 6.95 7.27
CA HIS A 46 -2.53 7.74 6.89
C HIS A 46 -2.95 9.05 6.20
N VAL A 47 -3.86 8.94 5.23
CA VAL A 47 -4.34 10.11 4.49
C VAL A 47 -5.12 11.05 5.40
N ASP A 48 -5.97 10.51 6.26
CA ASP A 48 -6.72 11.32 7.21
C ASP A 48 -5.78 12.07 8.15
N GLY A 49 -4.71 11.41 8.60
CA GLY A 49 -3.72 12.04 9.45
C GLY A 49 -3.01 13.20 8.76
N LEU A 50 -2.64 13.04 7.50
CA LEU A 50 -2.02 14.11 6.72
C LEU A 50 -2.96 15.32 6.61
N ARG A 51 -4.23 15.07 6.32
CA ARG A 51 -5.21 16.15 6.19
C ARG A 51 -5.43 16.89 7.50
N GLU A 52 -5.49 16.17 8.61
CA GLU A 52 -5.65 16.77 9.92
C GLU A 52 -4.47 17.67 10.29
N GLU A 53 -3.27 17.31 9.85
CA GLU A 53 -2.07 18.10 10.10
C GLU A 53 -1.87 19.22 9.08
N GLY A 54 -2.78 19.37 8.13
CA GLY A 54 -2.68 20.37 7.09
C GLY A 54 -1.58 20.07 6.07
N GLN A 55 -1.13 18.82 6.01
CA GLN A 55 -0.10 18.42 5.05
C GLN A 55 -0.71 17.99 3.74
N ALA A 56 0.05 18.18 2.66
CA ALA A 56 -0.40 17.76 1.34
C ALA A 56 -0.46 16.24 1.26
N VAL A 57 -1.55 15.72 0.68
CA VAL A 57 -1.68 14.30 0.42
C VAL A 57 -1.00 14.01 -0.90
N PRO A 58 0.01 13.10 -0.93
CA PRO A 58 0.68 12.77 -2.18
C PRO A 58 -0.29 12.25 -3.24
N GLU A 59 -0.09 12.66 -4.48
CA GLU A 59 -0.88 12.13 -5.59
C GLU A 59 -0.39 10.74 -5.96
N PRO A 60 -1.28 9.80 -6.29
CA PRO A 60 -0.87 8.49 -6.75
C PRO A 60 -0.21 8.60 -8.13
N GLY A 61 1.01 8.09 -8.24
CA GLY A 61 1.76 8.13 -9.48
C GLY A 61 2.40 6.81 -9.85
N SER A 62 2.61 5.94 -8.86
CA SER A 62 3.22 4.64 -9.10
C SER A 62 2.24 3.68 -9.76
N TYR A 63 2.76 2.86 -10.64
CA TYR A 63 1.98 1.77 -11.24
C TYR A 63 2.91 0.56 -11.41
N SER A 64 2.32 -0.60 -11.64
CA SER A 64 3.08 -1.85 -11.74
C SER A 64 3.03 -2.40 -13.16
N ALA A 65 4.03 -3.22 -13.48
CA ALA A 65 4.10 -3.90 -14.75
C ALA A 65 4.69 -5.29 -14.53
N TYR A 66 4.21 -6.25 -15.31
CA TYR A 66 4.78 -7.59 -15.36
C TYR A 66 5.58 -7.70 -16.63
N ILE A 67 6.81 -8.15 -16.51
CA ILE A 67 7.71 -8.29 -17.66
C ILE A 67 7.97 -9.78 -17.87
N GLU A 68 7.71 -10.25 -19.07
CA GLU A 68 8.00 -11.64 -19.41
C GLU A 68 9.50 -11.84 -19.57
N LEU A 69 10.00 -12.92 -19.01
CA LEU A 69 11.38 -13.33 -19.17
C LEU A 69 11.41 -14.57 -20.02
N LEU A 70 12.16 -14.48 -21.11
CA LEU A 70 12.41 -15.66 -21.96
C LEU A 70 13.52 -16.47 -21.30
N ALA A 71 13.14 -17.60 -20.73
CA ALA A 71 14.09 -18.41 -19.97
C ALA A 71 14.69 -19.54 -20.80
#